data_f2a73bdeaaa36ca567de0910167f01fc
#
_entry.id   f2a73bdeaaa36ca567de0910167f01fc
#
_cell.length_a   1.000
_cell.length_b   1.000
_cell.length_c   1.000
_cell.angle_alpha   90.00
_cell.angle_beta   90.00
_cell.angle_gamma   90.00
#
_symmetry.space_group_name_H-M   'P 1'
#
loop_
_entity.id
_entity.type
_entity.pdbx_description
1 polymer ?
#
loop_
_entity_poly.entity_id
_entity_poly.type
_entity_poly.pdbx_seq_one_letter_code
_entity_poly.pdbx_strand_id
1 'polypeptide(L)'
;MRINVWKRGVPMEAETVSSICKALGDPNRLKIVQMLSGCEKCACVILEKFNITQPTLSHHMKILCGCGLVNVRKDGKWSHYSLNCETLRDFQRFIGTLDCEKITGCTDGKCGCR
;
A
#
# COMPACT_ATOMS: atom_id res chain seq x y z
N MET A 1 10.47 -7.79 13.96
CA MET A 1 9.64 -7.67 12.79
C MET A 1 10.44 -7.51 11.53
N ARG A 2 10.03 -8.22 10.52
CA ARG A 2 10.77 -8.18 9.28
C ARG A 2 10.37 -7.00 8.44
N ILE A 3 11.31 -6.28 7.93
CA ILE A 3 11.08 -5.16 7.05
C ILE A 3 11.21 -5.63 5.63
N ASN A 4 10.21 -5.35 4.83
CA ASN A 4 10.31 -5.66 3.41
C ASN A 4 11.31 -4.73 2.76
N VAL A 5 12.33 -5.31 2.18
CA VAL A 5 13.35 -4.54 1.49
C VAL A 5 13.07 -4.65 0.01
N TRP A 6 12.61 -3.55 -0.55
CA TRP A 6 12.37 -3.49 -1.98
C TRP A 6 13.36 -2.52 -2.59
N LYS A 7 13.94 -2.90 -3.70
CA LYS A 7 14.92 -2.07 -4.38
C LYS A 7 14.32 -1.49 -5.65
N ARG A 8 14.57 -0.21 -5.83
CA ARG A 8 14.10 0.47 -7.01
C ARG A 8 14.70 -0.16 -8.26
N GLY A 9 13.89 -0.27 -9.30
CA GLY A 9 14.33 -0.80 -10.58
C GLY A 9 14.27 -2.30 -10.67
N VAL A 10 13.94 -2.98 -9.58
CA VAL A 10 13.78 -4.44 -9.55
C VAL A 10 12.30 -4.73 -9.45
N PRO A 11 11.78 -5.71 -10.21
CA PRO A 11 10.36 -6.04 -10.07
C PRO A 11 10.02 -6.39 -8.64
N MET A 12 8.85 -5.93 -8.20
CA MET A 12 8.40 -6.17 -6.85
C MET A 12 8.08 -7.66 -6.68
N GLU A 13 8.51 -8.22 -5.57
CA GLU A 13 8.31 -9.63 -5.33
C GLU A 13 6.94 -9.89 -4.74
N ALA A 14 6.47 -11.14 -4.90
CA ALA A 14 5.16 -11.52 -4.43
C ALA A 14 4.98 -11.29 -2.94
N GLU A 15 6.05 -11.52 -2.16
CA GLU A 15 5.98 -11.31 -0.72
C GLU A 15 5.72 -9.85 -0.37
N THR A 16 6.40 -8.96 -1.07
CA THR A 16 6.19 -7.53 -0.85
C THR A 16 4.79 -7.12 -1.28
N VAL A 17 4.36 -7.61 -2.43
CA VAL A 17 3.02 -7.32 -2.94
C VAL A 17 1.97 -7.84 -1.96
N SER A 18 2.16 -9.04 -1.45
CA SER A 18 1.23 -9.63 -0.50
C SER A 18 1.11 -8.78 0.77
N SER A 19 2.24 -8.26 1.23
CA SER A 19 2.26 -7.41 2.41
C SER A 19 1.45 -6.13 2.18
N ILE A 20 1.58 -5.54 1.00
CA ILE A 20 0.82 -4.35 0.66
C ILE A 20 -0.67 -4.69 0.55
N CYS A 21 -0.99 -5.81 -0.06
CA CYS A 21 -2.39 -6.24 -0.18
C CYS A 21 -3.03 -6.44 1.18
N LYS A 22 -2.29 -7.02 2.12
CA LYS A 22 -2.80 -7.21 3.48
C LYS A 22 -3.06 -5.87 4.15
N ALA A 23 -2.16 -4.92 3.94
CA ALA A 23 -2.33 -3.59 4.52
C ALA A 23 -3.56 -2.90 3.94
N LEU A 24 -3.80 -3.07 2.66
CA LEU A 24 -4.94 -2.44 2.00
C LEU A 24 -6.24 -3.21 2.17
N GLY A 25 -6.19 -4.37 2.81
CA GLY A 25 -7.37 -5.20 2.97
C GLY A 25 -8.33 -4.74 4.03
N ASP A 26 -8.04 -3.66 4.71
CA ASP A 26 -8.93 -3.09 5.72
C ASP A 26 -9.56 -1.80 5.16
N PRO A 27 -10.88 -1.63 5.27
CA PRO A 27 -11.52 -0.45 4.69
C PRO A 27 -10.98 0.86 5.23
N ASN A 28 -10.67 0.93 6.52
CA ASN A 28 -10.15 2.16 7.09
C ASN A 28 -8.76 2.47 6.53
N ARG A 29 -7.92 1.46 6.42
CA ARG A 29 -6.59 1.68 5.85
C ARG A 29 -6.66 2.10 4.39
N LEU A 30 -7.56 1.50 3.63
CA LEU A 30 -7.73 1.89 2.24
C LEU A 30 -8.18 3.34 2.13
N LYS A 31 -9.11 3.76 2.99
CA LYS A 31 -9.57 5.14 3.00
C LYS A 31 -8.46 6.10 3.39
N ILE A 32 -7.61 5.69 4.32
CA ILE A 32 -6.47 6.53 4.70
C ILE A 32 -5.54 6.73 3.50
N VAL A 33 -5.26 5.66 2.78
CA VAL A 33 -4.41 5.77 1.60
C VAL A 33 -5.05 6.71 0.57
N GLN A 34 -6.36 6.64 0.40
CA GLN A 34 -7.05 7.56 -0.49
C GLN A 34 -6.87 9.01 -0.03
N MET A 35 -6.96 9.25 1.28
CA MET A 35 -6.77 10.59 1.81
C MET A 35 -5.37 11.12 1.56
N LEU A 36 -4.38 10.24 1.60
CA LEU A 36 -3.00 10.63 1.39
C LEU A 36 -2.64 10.80 -0.07
N SER A 37 -3.57 10.50 -0.95
CA SER A 37 -3.33 10.64 -2.37
C SER A 37 -3.18 12.10 -2.70
N GLY A 38 -1.99 12.47 -3.14
CA GLY A 38 -1.71 13.82 -3.58
C GLY A 38 -1.14 14.76 -2.53
N CYS A 39 -1.20 14.41 -1.23
CA CYS A 39 -0.69 15.37 -0.27
C CYS A 39 -0.47 14.75 1.11
N GLU A 40 0.56 15.24 1.78
CA GLU A 40 0.87 14.83 3.15
C GLU A 40 -0.24 15.28 4.09
N LYS A 41 -0.53 14.47 5.11
CA LYS A 41 -1.53 14.78 6.11
C LYS A 41 -0.98 14.55 7.51
N CYS A 42 -1.31 15.46 8.41
CA CYS A 42 -1.02 15.27 9.82
C CYS A 42 -1.96 14.21 10.40
N ALA A 43 -1.47 13.47 11.38
CA ALA A 43 -2.29 12.45 12.04
C ALA A 43 -3.59 13.03 12.57
N CYS A 44 -3.55 14.26 13.08
CA CYS A 44 -4.76 14.88 13.64
C CYS A 44 -5.83 15.09 12.55
N VAL A 45 -5.40 15.42 11.34
CA VAL A 45 -6.35 15.60 10.24
C VAL A 45 -6.98 14.27 9.86
N ILE A 46 -6.16 13.22 9.84
CA ILE A 46 -6.68 11.90 9.52
C ILE A 46 -7.66 11.47 10.59
N LEU A 47 -7.31 11.68 11.85
CA LEU A 47 -8.14 11.26 12.97
C LEU A 47 -9.51 11.94 12.92
N GLU A 48 -9.56 13.20 12.50
CA GLU A 48 -10.82 13.93 12.40
C GLU A 48 -11.80 13.31 11.42
N LYS A 49 -11.28 12.63 10.41
CA LYS A 49 -12.12 12.09 9.35
C LYS A 49 -12.64 10.70 9.66
N PHE A 50 -12.14 10.07 10.70
CA PHE A 50 -12.53 8.71 11.04
C PHE A 50 -13.07 8.66 12.45
N ASN A 51 -14.05 7.80 12.66
CA ASN A 51 -14.60 7.61 13.99
C ASN A 51 -13.86 6.48 14.69
N ILE A 52 -12.58 6.72 14.93
CA ILE A 52 -11.70 5.75 15.57
C ILE A 52 -10.85 6.45 16.62
N THR A 53 -10.30 5.67 17.53
CA THR A 53 -9.44 6.23 18.57
C THR A 53 -8.04 6.43 18.02
N GLN A 54 -7.26 7.23 18.76
CA GLN A 54 -5.89 7.46 18.36
C GLN A 54 -5.04 6.20 18.36
N PRO A 55 -5.16 5.29 19.36
CA PRO A 55 -4.41 4.04 19.29
C PRO A 55 -4.77 3.20 18.08
N THR A 56 -6.04 3.20 17.68
CA THR A 56 -6.47 2.46 16.49
C THR A 56 -5.84 3.07 15.24
N LEU A 57 -5.84 4.39 15.15
CA LEU A 57 -5.17 5.05 14.01
C LEU A 57 -3.70 4.70 13.98
N SER A 58 -3.03 4.78 15.14
CA SER A 58 -1.61 4.45 15.22
C SER A 58 -1.33 3.03 14.74
N HIS A 59 -2.22 2.10 15.09
CA HIS A 59 -2.09 0.72 14.65
C HIS A 59 -2.18 0.62 13.13
N HIS A 60 -3.17 1.30 12.55
CA HIS A 60 -3.33 1.30 11.09
C HIS A 60 -2.11 1.90 10.40
N MET A 61 -1.61 3.02 10.93
CA MET A 61 -0.47 3.68 10.31
C MET A 61 0.80 2.84 10.43
N LYS A 62 0.94 2.11 11.54
CA LYS A 62 2.09 1.22 11.70
C LYS A 62 2.10 0.14 10.64
N ILE A 63 0.93 -0.43 10.34
CA ILE A 63 0.83 -1.44 9.30
C ILE A 63 1.16 -0.85 7.92
N LEU A 64 0.60 0.31 7.63
CA LEU A 64 0.83 0.95 6.33
C LEU A 64 2.29 1.37 6.15
N CYS A 65 2.92 1.85 7.20
CA CYS A 65 4.34 2.19 7.14
C CYS A 65 5.20 0.94 7.05
N GLY A 66 4.80 -0.12 7.75
CA GLY A 66 5.57 -1.36 7.77
C GLY A 66 5.64 -2.06 6.42
N CYS A 67 4.64 -1.89 5.58
CA CYS A 67 4.68 -2.49 4.26
C CYS A 67 5.32 -1.58 3.22
N GLY A 68 5.78 -0.39 3.64
CA GLY A 68 6.48 0.52 2.76
C GLY A 68 5.61 1.45 1.94
N LEU A 69 4.30 1.38 2.11
CA LEU A 69 3.39 2.17 1.29
C LEU A 69 3.26 3.61 1.77
N VAL A 70 3.48 3.84 3.06
CA VAL A 70 3.32 5.15 3.67
C VAL A 70 4.61 5.53 4.39
N ASN A 71 4.98 6.79 4.26
CA ASN A 71 6.11 7.37 4.98
C ASN A 71 5.59 8.19 6.13
N VAL A 72 6.36 8.26 7.21
CA VAL A 72 6.04 9.11 8.34
C VAL A 72 7.18 10.09 8.56
N ARG A 73 6.83 11.35 8.77
CA ARG A 73 7.78 12.40 9.10
C ARG A 73 7.38 12.97 10.45
N LYS A 74 8.33 12.96 11.37
CA LYS A 74 8.09 13.52 12.71
C LYS A 74 8.48 14.97 12.74
N ASP A 75 7.62 15.79 13.33
CA ASP A 75 7.88 17.21 13.50
C ASP A 75 7.47 17.54 14.92
N GLY A 76 8.42 17.45 15.86
CA GLY A 76 8.12 17.56 17.27
C GLY A 76 7.22 16.41 17.69
N LYS A 77 6.08 16.73 18.27
CA LYS A 77 5.12 15.71 18.69
C LYS A 77 4.14 15.34 17.58
N TRP A 78 4.24 15.99 16.43
CA TRP A 78 3.30 15.77 15.34
C TRP A 78 3.86 14.75 14.37
N SER A 79 2.99 13.87 13.88
CA SER A 79 3.35 12.91 12.85
C SER A 79 2.65 13.30 11.57
N HIS A 80 3.40 13.33 10.48
CA HIS A 80 2.88 13.65 9.16
C HIS A 80 3.08 12.44 8.26
N TYR A 81 2.04 12.04 7.57
CA TYR A 81 2.05 10.84 6.75
C TYR A 81 1.88 11.21 5.29
N SER A 82 2.59 10.49 4.44
CA SER A 82 2.50 10.69 2.99
C SER A 82 2.67 9.34 2.30
N LEU A 83 2.17 9.25 1.08
CA LEU A 83 2.35 8.02 0.30
C LEU A 83 3.78 7.93 -0.19
N ASN A 84 4.31 6.73 -0.18
CA ASN A 84 5.55 6.44 -0.84
C ASN A 84 5.23 6.18 -2.30
N CYS A 85 5.39 7.21 -3.12
CA CYS A 85 4.94 7.16 -4.50
C CYS A 85 5.67 6.10 -5.33
N GLU A 86 6.93 5.86 -5.01
CA GLU A 86 7.68 4.83 -5.72
C GLU A 86 7.12 3.45 -5.46
N THR A 87 6.89 3.16 -4.17
CA THR A 87 6.32 1.86 -3.80
C THR A 87 4.95 1.69 -4.42
N LEU A 88 4.15 2.76 -4.39
CA LEU A 88 2.80 2.69 -4.96
C LEU A 88 2.86 2.42 -6.46
N ARG A 89 3.75 3.10 -7.19
CA ARG A 89 3.87 2.89 -8.63
C ARG A 89 4.32 1.48 -8.96
N ASP A 90 5.25 0.95 -8.19
CA ASP A 90 5.73 -0.40 -8.45
C ASP A 90 4.68 -1.44 -8.12
N PHE A 91 3.90 -1.17 -7.07
CA PHE A 91 2.76 -2.04 -6.76
C PHE A 91 1.75 -2.02 -7.90
N GLN A 92 1.42 -0.82 -8.39
CA GLN A 92 0.50 -0.69 -9.52
C GLN A 92 1.03 -1.41 -10.75
N ARG A 93 2.33 -1.29 -10.99
CA ARG A 93 2.94 -1.95 -12.14
C ARG A 93 2.84 -3.46 -12.01
N PHE A 94 3.07 -3.98 -10.81
CA PHE A 94 2.94 -5.41 -10.59
C PHE A 94 1.50 -5.86 -10.87
N ILE A 95 0.53 -5.15 -10.32
CA ILE A 95 -0.88 -5.50 -10.55
C ILE A 95 -1.19 -5.44 -12.04
N GLY A 96 -0.61 -4.47 -12.73
CA GLY A 96 -0.83 -4.34 -14.17
C GLY A 96 -0.27 -5.47 -15.00
N THR A 97 0.64 -6.27 -14.45
CA THR A 97 1.11 -7.44 -15.18
C THR A 97 0.11 -8.59 -15.16
N LEU A 98 -0.86 -8.51 -14.25
CA LEU A 98 -1.92 -9.51 -14.18
C LEU A 98 -2.99 -9.09 -15.16
N ASP A 99 -2.93 -9.66 -16.34
CA ASP A 99 -3.70 -9.16 -17.46
C ASP A 99 -4.37 -10.32 -18.19
N CYS A 100 -5.66 -10.24 -18.34
CA CYS A 100 -6.43 -11.27 -19.01
C CYS A 100 -6.21 -11.28 -20.52
N GLU A 101 -5.71 -10.17 -21.03
CA GLU A 101 -5.59 -10.07 -22.47
C GLU A 101 -4.30 -10.62 -23.03
N LYS A 102 -3.41 -11.02 -22.18
CA LYS A 102 -2.19 -11.66 -22.63
C LYS A 102 -2.46 -13.15 -22.83
N ILE A 103 -3.23 -13.46 -23.80
CA ILE A 103 -3.67 -14.82 -23.93
C ILE A 103 -2.86 -15.63 -24.89
N THR A 104 -1.85 -15.06 -25.45
CA THR A 104 -1.05 -15.83 -26.41
C THR A 104 -0.48 -17.08 -25.77
N GLY A 105 -0.33 -17.06 -24.44
CA GLY A 105 0.16 -18.24 -23.76
C GLY A 105 -0.88 -19.30 -23.53
N CYS A 106 -2.14 -19.00 -23.82
CA CYS A 106 -3.23 -19.92 -23.57
C CYS A 106 -3.80 -20.46 -24.85
N THR A 107 -3.01 -20.53 -25.87
CA THR A 107 -3.51 -20.90 -27.16
C THR A 107 -3.85 -22.38 -27.28
N ASP A 108 -3.34 -23.18 -26.37
CA ASP A 108 -3.61 -24.60 -26.46
C ASP A 108 -4.94 -24.99 -25.84
N GLY A 109 -5.65 -24.00 -25.28
CA GLY A 109 -6.96 -24.26 -24.70
C GLY A 109 -6.93 -25.11 -23.46
N LYS A 110 -5.76 -25.41 -22.96
CA LYS A 110 -5.64 -26.27 -21.81
C LYS A 110 -5.31 -25.53 -20.55
N CYS A 111 -5.05 -24.27 -20.64
CA CYS A 111 -4.83 -23.51 -19.42
C CYS A 111 -6.15 -23.56 -18.70
N GLY A 112 -6.15 -23.82 -17.47
CA GLY A 112 -7.38 -23.94 -16.71
C GLY A 112 -8.13 -22.66 -16.58
N CYS A 113 -8.00 -21.81 -17.54
CA CYS A 113 -8.69 -20.51 -17.49
C CYS A 113 -10.14 -20.72 -17.81
N ARG A 114 -10.94 -20.74 -16.84
CA ARG A 114 -12.35 -20.88 -17.05
C ARG A 114 -13.11 -20.19 -16.06
#